data_d80dcd757909871a252f100cd2a100fa
#
_entry.id   d80dcd757909871a252f100cd2a100fa
#
_cell.length_a   1.000
_cell.length_b   1.000
_cell.length_c   1.000
_cell.angle_alpha   90.00
_cell.angle_beta   90.00
_cell.angle_gamma   90.00
#
_symmetry.space_group_name_H-M   'P 1'
#
loop_
_entity.id
_entity.type
_entity.pdbx_description
1 polymer ?
#
loop_
_entity_poly.entity_id
_entity_poly.type
_entity_poly.pdbx_seq_one_letter_code
_entity_poly.pdbx_strand_id
1 'polypeptide(L)'
;MTIALCLTLTCCGGEGGSQAEQLALDIRAEYLEMAGCTASMEVTADYGQRVYDFGVDLTWQREGESALTITAPENVAGVTARLAQDQAYLEYDGARVETGPLDDTGLSPVSSVPVLLDYAQTGYIAACGLETLGEREVLRVDCRDPEAQPGTGRECALWFDPDTHALLRGELSQDGYTVIQCTFSDFQLTPGAEG
;
A
#
# COMPACT_ATOMS: atom_id res chain seq x y z
N MET A 1 20.09 26.77 -52.08
CA MET A 1 20.86 26.12 -50.99
C MET A 1 19.91 25.92 -49.85
N THR A 2 19.27 24.74 -49.81
CA THR A 2 18.16 24.43 -48.88
C THR A 2 18.75 23.57 -47.73
N ILE A 3 18.80 24.11 -46.53
CA ILE A 3 19.26 23.43 -45.35
C ILE A 3 18.08 22.61 -44.79
N ALA A 4 18.15 21.28 -44.91
CA ALA A 4 17.22 20.37 -44.26
C ALA A 4 17.62 20.20 -42.79
N LEU A 5 16.80 20.72 -41.90
CA LEU A 5 16.92 20.56 -40.44
C LEU A 5 16.33 19.18 -40.07
N CYS A 6 17.17 18.19 -39.91
CA CYS A 6 16.77 16.89 -39.33
C CYS A 6 16.54 17.07 -37.84
N LEU A 7 15.27 17.12 -37.41
CA LEU A 7 14.85 16.94 -36.03
C LEU A 7 14.96 15.43 -35.70
N THR A 8 16.02 15.03 -35.02
CA THR A 8 16.10 13.73 -34.38
C THR A 8 15.23 13.75 -33.14
N LEU A 9 14.05 13.16 -33.22
CA LEU A 9 13.24 12.78 -32.06
C LEU A 9 13.99 11.66 -31.33
N THR A 10 14.75 12.00 -30.30
CA THR A 10 15.25 11.04 -29.32
C THR A 10 14.07 10.58 -28.50
N CYS A 11 13.51 9.41 -28.86
CA CYS A 11 12.60 8.66 -28.03
C CYS A 11 13.43 8.13 -26.85
N CYS A 12 13.40 8.79 -25.71
CA CYS A 12 13.88 8.24 -24.42
C CYS A 12 12.82 7.26 -23.87
N GLY A 13 12.67 6.12 -24.55
CA GLY A 13 12.09 4.90 -24.01
C GLY A 13 13.24 3.98 -23.63
N GLY A 14 13.92 4.29 -22.53
CA GLY A 14 15.15 3.57 -22.17
C GLY A 14 14.88 2.38 -21.26
N GLU A 15 15.84 1.50 -21.19
CA GLU A 15 15.95 0.24 -20.44
C GLU A 15 15.43 0.28 -18.98
N GLY A 16 15.37 1.47 -18.35
CA GLY A 16 14.86 1.67 -17.00
C GLY A 16 13.34 1.46 -16.85
N GLY A 17 12.53 1.74 -17.90
CA GLY A 17 11.09 1.51 -17.87
C GLY A 17 10.77 0.01 -17.85
N SER A 18 11.43 -0.77 -18.70
CA SER A 18 11.23 -2.23 -18.75
C SER A 18 11.70 -2.95 -17.49
N GLN A 19 12.74 -2.43 -16.80
CA GLN A 19 13.23 -2.99 -15.55
C GLN A 19 12.25 -2.74 -14.39
N ALA A 20 11.73 -1.53 -14.26
CA ALA A 20 10.74 -1.20 -13.25
C ALA A 20 9.43 -1.97 -13.46
N GLU A 21 8.99 -2.13 -14.72
CA GLU A 21 7.80 -2.93 -15.06
C GLU A 21 7.99 -4.40 -14.69
N GLN A 22 9.15 -4.99 -15.02
CA GLN A 22 9.43 -6.38 -14.66
C GLN A 22 9.47 -6.55 -13.14
N LEU A 23 10.16 -5.66 -12.42
CA LEU A 23 10.22 -5.69 -10.96
C LEU A 23 8.84 -5.56 -10.32
N ALA A 24 7.97 -4.68 -10.86
CA ALA A 24 6.61 -4.53 -10.38
C ALA A 24 5.79 -5.83 -10.54
N LEU A 25 6.00 -6.57 -11.64
CA LEU A 25 5.33 -7.85 -11.88
C LEU A 25 5.89 -8.96 -10.97
N ASP A 26 7.20 -8.98 -10.73
CA ASP A 26 7.84 -9.96 -9.84
C ASP A 26 7.35 -9.77 -8.39
N ILE A 27 7.33 -8.52 -7.90
CA ILE A 27 6.77 -8.18 -6.59
C ILE A 27 5.30 -8.60 -6.52
N ARG A 28 4.50 -8.28 -7.52
CA ARG A 28 3.09 -8.67 -7.55
C ARG A 28 2.91 -10.19 -7.45
N ALA A 29 3.73 -10.96 -8.15
CA ALA A 29 3.68 -12.42 -8.09
C ALA A 29 3.90 -12.92 -6.64
N GLU A 30 4.89 -12.38 -5.93
CA GLU A 30 5.15 -12.72 -4.52
C GLU A 30 4.00 -12.33 -3.60
N TYR A 31 3.41 -11.12 -3.79
CA TYR A 31 2.26 -10.68 -3.01
C TYR A 31 1.00 -11.50 -3.29
N LEU A 32 0.83 -12.02 -4.51
CA LEU A 32 -0.24 -12.96 -4.83
C LEU A 32 -0.05 -14.32 -4.18
N GLU A 33 1.17 -14.76 -3.94
CA GLU A 33 1.48 -16.07 -3.35
C GLU A 33 1.67 -16.02 -1.82
N MET A 34 1.89 -14.83 -1.22
CA MET A 34 2.14 -14.71 0.20
C MET A 34 1.01 -15.29 1.05
N ALA A 35 1.34 -16.02 2.12
CA ALA A 35 0.37 -16.47 3.14
C ALA A 35 0.03 -15.37 4.14
N GLY A 36 0.93 -14.42 4.34
CA GLY A 36 0.74 -13.32 5.27
C GLY A 36 1.90 -12.33 5.27
N CYS A 37 1.80 -11.35 6.16
CA CYS A 37 2.92 -10.45 6.46
C CYS A 37 2.81 -9.90 7.88
N THR A 38 3.94 -9.41 8.39
CA THR A 38 4.04 -8.64 9.63
C THR A 38 4.78 -7.34 9.37
N ALA A 39 4.44 -6.29 10.09
CA ALA A 39 5.14 -5.00 10.05
C ALA A 39 4.82 -4.17 11.29
N SER A 40 5.70 -3.24 11.64
CA SER A 40 5.35 -2.05 12.41
C SER A 40 5.11 -0.92 11.43
N MET A 41 4.12 -0.08 11.68
CA MET A 41 3.77 0.99 10.75
C MET A 41 3.30 2.26 11.46
N GLU A 42 3.53 3.39 10.79
CA GLU A 42 2.94 4.68 11.11
C GLU A 42 1.84 4.98 10.10
N VAL A 43 0.65 5.31 10.60
CA VAL A 43 -0.53 5.63 9.78
C VAL A 43 -0.92 7.06 10.04
N THR A 44 -0.91 7.89 9.01
CA THR A 44 -1.50 9.24 9.02
C THR A 44 -2.82 9.20 8.26
N ALA A 45 -3.90 9.64 8.91
CA ALA A 45 -5.22 9.81 8.31
C ALA A 45 -5.58 11.31 8.29
N ASP A 46 -5.59 11.90 7.09
CA ASP A 46 -5.90 13.31 6.88
C ASP A 46 -7.29 13.48 6.25
N TYR A 47 -8.23 13.96 7.05
CA TYR A 47 -9.59 14.25 6.63
C TYR A 47 -9.82 15.76 6.35
N GLY A 48 -8.74 16.50 6.08
CA GLY A 48 -8.78 17.93 5.78
C GLY A 48 -8.90 18.81 7.03
N GLN A 49 -9.95 18.62 7.82
CA GLN A 49 -10.16 19.38 9.05
C GLN A 49 -9.47 18.79 10.28
N ARG A 50 -9.12 17.52 10.22
CA ARG A 50 -8.45 16.76 11.28
C ARG A 50 -7.47 15.77 10.68
N VAL A 51 -6.30 15.73 11.29
CA VAL A 51 -5.25 14.73 10.99
C VAL A 51 -5.08 13.87 12.24
N TYR A 52 -4.97 12.57 12.03
CA TYR A 52 -4.71 11.59 13.07
C TYR A 52 -3.49 10.78 12.71
N ASP A 53 -2.61 10.59 13.68
CA ASP A 53 -1.40 9.77 13.54
C ASP A 53 -1.48 8.59 14.51
N PHE A 54 -1.19 7.39 14.01
CA PHE A 54 -1.19 6.16 14.78
C PHE A 54 0.09 5.38 14.53
N GLY A 55 0.69 4.83 15.59
CA GLY A 55 1.61 3.72 15.50
C GLY A 55 0.79 2.42 15.55
N VAL A 56 1.08 1.44 14.70
CA VAL A 56 0.33 0.19 14.60
C VAL A 56 1.26 -0.97 14.33
N ASP A 57 1.10 -2.07 15.08
CA ASP A 57 1.70 -3.35 14.75
C ASP A 57 0.70 -4.18 13.94
N LEU A 58 1.15 -4.68 12.79
CA LEU A 58 0.38 -5.46 11.84
C LEU A 58 0.78 -6.93 11.89
N THR A 59 -0.22 -7.79 11.92
CA THR A 59 -0.13 -9.20 11.52
C THR A 59 -1.27 -9.47 10.55
N TRP A 60 -0.96 -9.60 9.26
CA TRP A 60 -1.94 -9.92 8.24
C TRP A 60 -1.80 -11.37 7.78
N GLN A 61 -2.92 -12.06 7.59
CA GLN A 61 -2.97 -13.43 7.11
C GLN A 61 -4.02 -13.55 5.99
N ARG A 62 -3.65 -14.22 4.90
CA ARG A 62 -4.57 -14.49 3.79
C ARG A 62 -5.73 -15.38 4.24
N GLU A 63 -5.41 -16.41 4.99
CA GLU A 63 -6.37 -17.33 5.58
C GLU A 63 -6.26 -17.25 7.10
N GLY A 64 -7.36 -16.89 7.77
CA GLY A 64 -7.37 -16.73 9.21
C GLY A 64 -7.72 -15.34 9.69
N GLU A 65 -7.27 -15.01 10.87
CA GLU A 65 -7.52 -13.73 11.53
C GLU A 65 -6.27 -12.84 11.41
N SER A 66 -6.49 -11.63 10.89
CA SER A 66 -5.48 -10.57 10.91
C SER A 66 -5.68 -9.66 12.11
N ALA A 67 -4.61 -9.04 12.59
CA ALA A 67 -4.62 -8.14 13.74
C ALA A 67 -3.85 -6.85 13.43
N LEU A 68 -4.45 -5.71 13.82
CA LEU A 68 -3.82 -4.40 13.84
C LEU A 68 -3.89 -3.87 15.27
N THR A 69 -2.75 -3.81 15.95
CA THR A 69 -2.68 -3.32 17.33
C THR A 69 -2.13 -1.91 17.37
N ILE A 70 -2.88 -0.97 17.91
CA ILE A 70 -2.43 0.41 18.08
C ILE A 70 -1.34 0.46 19.15
N THR A 71 -0.18 1.01 18.81
CA THR A 71 0.97 1.23 19.71
C THR A 71 1.12 2.69 20.13
N ALA A 72 0.58 3.62 19.34
CA ALA A 72 0.54 5.06 19.62
C ALA A 72 -0.71 5.69 19.00
N PRO A 73 -1.26 6.77 19.58
CA PRO A 73 -0.83 7.43 20.82
C PRO A 73 -1.23 6.65 22.09
N GLU A 74 -0.62 6.96 23.23
CA GLU A 74 -0.76 6.22 24.51
C GLU A 74 -2.21 6.06 24.98
N ASN A 75 -3.08 7.05 24.72
CA ASN A 75 -4.48 7.03 25.15
C ASN A 75 -5.37 6.00 24.44
N VAL A 76 -4.90 5.41 23.33
CA VAL A 76 -5.58 4.34 22.56
C VAL A 76 -4.67 3.13 22.32
N ALA A 77 -3.44 3.16 22.85
CA ALA A 77 -2.52 2.04 22.73
C ALA A 77 -3.09 0.76 23.35
N GLY A 78 -2.87 -0.37 22.70
CA GLY A 78 -3.41 -1.67 23.08
C GLY A 78 -4.79 -1.99 22.49
N VAL A 79 -5.47 -1.02 21.85
CA VAL A 79 -6.65 -1.34 21.05
C VAL A 79 -6.23 -2.16 19.86
N THR A 80 -6.85 -3.33 19.68
CA THR A 80 -6.56 -4.25 18.58
C THR A 80 -7.79 -4.41 17.71
N ALA A 81 -7.65 -4.11 16.43
CA ALA A 81 -8.63 -4.47 15.41
C ALA A 81 -8.29 -5.89 14.91
N ARG A 82 -9.26 -6.80 15.01
CA ARG A 82 -9.17 -8.15 14.47
C ARG A 82 -10.08 -8.29 13.27
N LEU A 83 -9.52 -8.83 12.20
CA LEU A 83 -10.17 -8.96 10.91
C LEU A 83 -10.24 -10.46 10.57
N ALA A 84 -11.46 -11.00 10.53
CA ALA A 84 -11.70 -12.40 10.20
C ALA A 84 -12.76 -12.48 9.11
N GLN A 85 -12.35 -12.81 7.88
CA GLN A 85 -13.23 -12.88 6.72
C GLN A 85 -14.10 -11.61 6.57
N ASP A 86 -15.40 -11.72 6.78
CA ASP A 86 -16.36 -10.61 6.63
C ASP A 86 -16.69 -9.89 7.95
N GLN A 87 -15.92 -10.12 9.02
CA GLN A 87 -16.18 -9.56 10.34
C GLN A 87 -14.97 -8.81 10.87
N ALA A 88 -15.22 -7.68 11.49
CA ALA A 88 -14.22 -6.94 12.23
C ALA A 88 -14.64 -6.75 13.69
N TYR A 89 -13.66 -6.82 14.56
CA TYR A 89 -13.84 -6.66 16.00
C TYR A 89 -12.80 -5.69 16.53
N LEU A 90 -13.18 -4.88 17.52
CA LEU A 90 -12.24 -4.13 18.33
C LEU A 90 -12.12 -4.81 19.70
N GLU A 91 -10.89 -5.05 20.12
CA GLU A 91 -10.57 -5.62 21.43
C GLU A 91 -9.73 -4.62 22.23
N TYR A 92 -10.07 -4.46 23.50
CA TYR A 92 -9.32 -3.65 24.45
C TYR A 92 -9.60 -4.12 25.87
N ASP A 93 -8.58 -4.36 26.66
CA ASP A 93 -8.66 -4.77 28.09
C ASP A 93 -9.66 -5.91 28.34
N GLY A 94 -9.67 -6.92 27.48
CA GLY A 94 -10.55 -8.08 27.55
C GLY A 94 -11.99 -7.84 27.09
N ALA A 95 -12.35 -6.61 26.73
CA ALA A 95 -13.63 -6.30 26.07
C ALA A 95 -13.51 -6.49 24.56
N ARG A 96 -14.56 -7.03 23.94
CA ARG A 96 -14.66 -7.21 22.50
C ARG A 96 -15.94 -6.59 21.96
N VAL A 97 -15.82 -5.78 20.92
CA VAL A 97 -16.95 -5.11 20.26
C VAL A 97 -16.93 -5.46 18.77
N GLU A 98 -18.01 -6.01 18.27
CA GLU A 98 -18.21 -6.25 16.85
C GLU A 98 -18.50 -4.91 16.15
N THR A 99 -17.74 -4.62 15.08
CA THR A 99 -17.87 -3.36 14.32
C THR A 99 -18.58 -3.54 12.98
N GLY A 100 -18.92 -4.79 12.64
CA GLY A 100 -19.43 -5.14 11.31
C GLY A 100 -18.31 -5.26 10.27
N PRO A 101 -18.67 -5.46 8.98
CA PRO A 101 -17.70 -5.58 7.91
C PRO A 101 -16.87 -4.29 7.79
N LEU A 102 -15.60 -4.45 7.40
CA LEU A 102 -14.77 -3.30 7.07
C LEU A 102 -15.32 -2.57 5.84
N ASP A 103 -15.14 -1.27 5.87
CA ASP A 103 -15.31 -0.41 4.72
C ASP A 103 -14.27 -0.77 3.64
N ASP A 104 -14.72 -0.97 2.42
CA ASP A 104 -13.91 -1.34 1.26
C ASP A 104 -13.22 -0.14 0.60
N THR A 105 -13.47 1.08 1.08
CA THR A 105 -12.82 2.28 0.56
C THR A 105 -11.35 2.38 0.97
N GLY A 106 -10.97 1.76 2.09
CA GLY A 106 -9.63 1.85 2.67
C GLY A 106 -9.32 3.22 3.30
N LEU A 107 -10.31 4.11 3.38
CA LEU A 107 -10.12 5.48 3.85
C LEU A 107 -10.21 5.61 5.38
N SER A 108 -10.00 4.52 6.11
CA SER A 108 -9.82 4.52 7.55
C SER A 108 -8.52 3.81 7.96
N PRO A 109 -7.91 4.13 9.12
CA PRO A 109 -6.67 3.47 9.55
C PRO A 109 -6.75 1.94 9.62
N VAL A 110 -7.92 1.39 9.93
CA VAL A 110 -8.13 -0.07 10.03
C VAL A 110 -8.35 -0.71 8.67
N SER A 111 -9.11 -0.07 7.78
CA SER A 111 -9.42 -0.62 6.46
C SER A 111 -8.31 -0.38 5.43
N SER A 112 -7.38 0.55 5.69
CA SER A 112 -6.34 0.92 4.74
C SER A 112 -5.40 -0.24 4.39
N VAL A 113 -4.95 -1.00 5.37
CA VAL A 113 -3.96 -2.06 5.14
C VAL A 113 -4.47 -3.17 4.24
N PRO A 114 -5.66 -3.78 4.49
CA PRO A 114 -6.21 -4.75 3.54
C PRO A 114 -6.33 -4.21 2.12
N VAL A 115 -6.75 -2.95 1.97
CA VAL A 115 -6.90 -2.31 0.66
C VAL A 115 -5.55 -2.05 -0.01
N LEU A 116 -4.51 -1.60 0.72
CA LEU A 116 -3.15 -1.46 0.18
C LEU A 116 -2.59 -2.80 -0.31
N LEU A 117 -2.79 -3.88 0.47
CA LEU A 117 -2.35 -5.22 0.08
C LEU A 117 -3.13 -5.75 -1.12
N ASP A 118 -4.44 -5.47 -1.23
CA ASP A 118 -5.23 -5.82 -2.40
C ASP A 118 -4.73 -5.08 -3.65
N TYR A 119 -4.41 -3.79 -3.56
CA TYR A 119 -3.80 -3.05 -4.66
C TYR A 119 -2.43 -3.61 -5.08
N ALA A 120 -1.59 -4.04 -4.11
CA ALA A 120 -0.32 -4.69 -4.41
C ALA A 120 -0.52 -6.00 -5.20
N GLN A 121 -1.56 -6.76 -4.89
CA GLN A 121 -1.89 -8.04 -5.49
C GLN A 121 -2.61 -7.89 -6.84
N THR A 122 -3.67 -7.11 -6.90
CA THR A 122 -4.64 -7.11 -8.00
C THR A 122 -4.86 -5.75 -8.65
N GLY A 123 -4.39 -4.64 -8.06
CA GLY A 123 -4.62 -3.30 -8.56
C GLY A 123 -4.12 -3.09 -10.00
N TYR A 124 -4.85 -2.31 -10.81
CA TYR A 124 -4.39 -1.95 -12.15
C TYR A 124 -3.20 -0.99 -12.06
N ILE A 125 -2.02 -1.43 -12.50
CA ILE A 125 -0.80 -0.62 -12.56
C ILE A 125 -0.95 0.41 -13.68
N ALA A 126 -1.14 1.66 -13.30
CA ALA A 126 -1.23 2.78 -14.24
C ALA A 126 0.14 3.32 -14.61
N ALA A 127 1.09 3.28 -13.68
CA ALA A 127 2.48 3.65 -13.87
C ALA A 127 3.37 2.95 -12.83
N CYS A 128 4.64 2.74 -13.17
CA CYS A 128 5.66 2.35 -12.22
C CYS A 128 7.02 2.92 -12.63
N GLY A 129 7.91 3.06 -11.67
CA GLY A 129 9.26 3.58 -11.90
C GLY A 129 10.13 3.52 -10.65
N LEU A 130 11.44 3.50 -10.86
CA LEU A 130 12.40 3.65 -9.77
C LEU A 130 12.51 5.13 -9.41
N GLU A 131 12.46 5.45 -8.12
CA GLU A 131 12.65 6.79 -7.60
C GLU A 131 13.43 6.75 -6.28
N THR A 132 13.74 7.91 -5.71
CA THR A 132 14.43 7.99 -4.43
C THR A 132 13.47 8.46 -3.34
N LEU A 133 13.29 7.65 -2.30
CA LEU A 133 12.54 7.98 -1.09
C LEU A 133 13.54 8.21 0.07
N GLY A 134 13.76 9.47 0.43
CA GLY A 134 14.86 9.83 1.33
C GLY A 134 16.23 9.59 0.69
N GLU A 135 17.01 8.65 1.23
CA GLU A 135 18.31 8.24 0.69
C GLU A 135 18.27 6.84 0.03
N ARG A 136 17.09 6.23 -0.07
CA ARG A 136 16.90 4.86 -0.57
C ARG A 136 16.27 4.87 -1.95
N GLU A 137 16.81 4.09 -2.88
CA GLU A 137 16.13 3.76 -4.12
C GLU A 137 14.94 2.85 -3.83
N VAL A 138 13.81 3.12 -4.46
CA VAL A 138 12.55 2.37 -4.28
C VAL A 138 11.84 2.22 -5.61
N LEU A 139 11.06 1.16 -5.74
CA LEU A 139 10.09 1.02 -6.81
C LEU A 139 8.78 1.68 -6.37
N ARG A 140 8.34 2.68 -7.11
CA ARG A 140 6.98 3.24 -6.97
C ARG A 140 6.06 2.58 -7.97
N VAL A 141 4.86 2.21 -7.50
CA VAL A 141 3.77 1.65 -8.32
C VAL A 141 2.52 2.46 -8.05
N ASP A 142 1.99 3.09 -9.09
CA ASP A 142 0.73 3.84 -9.04
C ASP A 142 -0.40 2.99 -9.61
N CYS A 143 -1.44 2.79 -8.81
CA CYS A 143 -2.63 2.01 -9.17
C CYS A 143 -3.88 2.89 -9.17
N ARG A 144 -4.78 2.65 -10.12
CA ARG A 144 -6.08 3.34 -10.23
C ARG A 144 -7.06 2.52 -11.05
N ASP A 145 -8.30 2.97 -11.11
CA ASP A 145 -9.26 2.45 -12.08
C ASP A 145 -8.78 2.78 -13.52
N PRO A 146 -8.66 1.80 -14.42
CA PRO A 146 -8.22 2.02 -15.80
C PRO A 146 -9.15 2.93 -16.60
N GLU A 147 -10.43 3.05 -16.21
CA GLU A 147 -11.41 3.91 -16.88
C GLU A 147 -11.47 5.33 -16.28
N ALA A 148 -10.89 5.53 -15.08
CA ALA A 148 -10.87 6.83 -14.42
C ALA A 148 -9.77 7.75 -14.97
N GLN A 149 -10.04 9.05 -14.96
CA GLN A 149 -9.01 10.04 -15.25
C GLN A 149 -8.05 10.16 -14.06
N PRO A 150 -6.74 10.41 -14.30
CA PRO A 150 -5.79 10.67 -13.22
C PRO A 150 -6.29 11.76 -12.27
N GLY A 151 -6.16 11.52 -10.96
CA GLY A 151 -6.61 12.45 -9.93
C GLY A 151 -8.13 12.44 -9.68
N THR A 152 -8.86 11.44 -10.21
CA THR A 152 -10.29 11.28 -9.95
C THR A 152 -10.59 9.89 -9.38
N GLY A 153 -11.53 9.83 -8.44
CA GLY A 153 -11.85 8.58 -7.75
C GLY A 153 -10.76 8.15 -6.80
N ARG A 154 -10.68 6.85 -6.54
CA ARG A 154 -9.66 6.24 -5.70
C ARG A 154 -8.37 5.94 -6.49
N GLU A 155 -7.26 6.34 -5.91
CA GLU A 155 -5.92 6.02 -6.41
C GLU A 155 -5.08 5.48 -5.25
N CYS A 156 -4.14 4.60 -5.58
CA CYS A 156 -3.20 4.02 -4.62
C CYS A 156 -1.79 4.18 -5.16
N ALA A 157 -0.87 4.63 -4.32
CA ALA A 157 0.56 4.62 -4.60
C ALA A 157 1.27 3.73 -3.58
N LEU A 158 2.16 2.85 -4.07
CA LEU A 158 2.89 1.88 -3.28
C LEU A 158 4.38 2.03 -3.55
N TRP A 159 5.19 1.98 -2.49
CA TRP A 159 6.66 2.02 -2.59
C TRP A 159 7.24 0.75 -2.01
N PHE A 160 8.02 0.06 -2.83
CA PHE A 160 8.66 -1.20 -2.46
C PHE A 160 10.17 -1.05 -2.44
N ASP A 161 10.80 -1.78 -1.55
CA ASP A 161 12.25 -2.00 -1.59
C ASP A 161 12.57 -2.92 -2.79
N PRO A 162 13.45 -2.52 -3.72
CA PRO A 162 13.71 -3.28 -4.94
C PRO A 162 14.46 -4.60 -4.70
N ASP A 163 15.15 -4.74 -3.56
CA ASP A 163 15.95 -5.92 -3.24
C ASP A 163 15.20 -6.93 -2.37
N THR A 164 14.40 -6.44 -1.43
CA THR A 164 13.68 -7.30 -0.47
C THR A 164 12.19 -7.45 -0.77
N HIS A 165 11.67 -6.67 -1.72
CA HIS A 165 10.26 -6.56 -2.08
C HIS A 165 9.32 -6.14 -0.93
N ALA A 166 9.90 -5.68 0.19
CA ALA A 166 9.14 -5.18 1.32
C ALA A 166 8.36 -3.91 0.94
N LEU A 167 7.09 -3.84 1.35
CA LEU A 167 6.31 -2.60 1.24
C LEU A 167 6.85 -1.60 2.28
N LEU A 168 7.29 -0.43 1.81
CA LEU A 168 7.87 0.63 2.63
C LEU A 168 6.86 1.75 2.90
N ARG A 169 6.00 2.04 1.93
CA ARG A 169 4.99 3.09 2.03
C ARG A 169 3.79 2.74 1.16
N GLY A 170 2.59 3.13 1.62
CA GLY A 170 1.37 3.08 0.85
C GLY A 170 0.55 4.35 1.06
N GLU A 171 -0.05 4.87 0.01
CA GLU A 171 -0.95 6.01 0.06
C GLU A 171 -2.26 5.67 -0.63
N LEU A 172 -3.36 6.08 -0.01
CA LEU A 172 -4.69 6.02 -0.59
C LEU A 172 -5.22 7.45 -0.76
N SER A 173 -5.55 7.79 -1.98
CA SER A 173 -6.07 9.10 -2.35
C SER A 173 -7.50 9.00 -2.85
N GLN A 174 -8.26 10.05 -2.59
CA GLN A 174 -9.62 10.24 -3.11
C GLN A 174 -9.69 11.58 -3.82
N ASP A 175 -10.02 11.57 -5.11
CA ASP A 175 -10.14 12.76 -5.96
C ASP A 175 -8.89 13.66 -5.91
N GLY A 176 -7.70 13.03 -5.99
CA GLY A 176 -6.40 13.69 -5.98
C GLY A 176 -5.92 14.15 -4.59
N TYR A 177 -6.66 13.86 -3.52
CA TYR A 177 -6.28 14.18 -2.14
C TYR A 177 -5.87 12.91 -1.39
N THR A 178 -4.63 12.87 -0.86
CA THR A 178 -4.15 11.74 -0.06
C THR A 178 -4.82 11.78 1.31
N VAL A 179 -5.69 10.79 1.56
CA VAL A 179 -6.44 10.64 2.81
C VAL A 179 -5.69 9.77 3.81
N ILE A 180 -5.08 8.68 3.35
CA ILE A 180 -4.32 7.76 4.19
C ILE A 180 -2.89 7.65 3.66
N GLN A 181 -1.95 7.72 4.58
CA GLN A 181 -0.54 7.39 4.35
C GLN A 181 -0.11 6.38 5.40
N CYS A 182 0.44 5.26 4.96
CA CYS A 182 1.08 4.26 5.80
C CYS A 182 2.57 4.20 5.49
N THR A 183 3.42 4.28 6.50
CA THR A 183 4.86 4.04 6.39
C THR A 183 5.18 2.77 7.16
N PHE A 184 5.78 1.80 6.50
CA PHE A 184 6.08 0.49 7.07
C PHE A 184 7.54 0.37 7.48
N SER A 185 7.77 -0.27 8.60
CA SER A 185 9.08 -0.72 9.09
C SER A 185 9.00 -2.19 9.46
N ASP A 186 10.15 -2.87 9.43
CA ASP A 186 10.27 -4.30 9.75
C ASP A 186 9.27 -5.19 8.99
N PHE A 187 8.96 -4.81 7.75
CA PHE A 187 8.03 -5.54 6.90
C PHE A 187 8.60 -6.90 6.51
N GLN A 188 7.88 -7.96 6.83
CA GLN A 188 8.26 -9.33 6.53
C GLN A 188 7.11 -10.06 5.83
N LEU A 189 7.41 -10.57 4.64
CA LEU A 189 6.50 -11.47 3.91
C LEU A 189 6.58 -12.87 4.50
N THR A 190 5.43 -13.52 4.65
CA THR A 190 5.33 -14.95 4.92
C THR A 190 4.98 -15.65 3.62
N PRO A 191 5.89 -16.45 3.04
CA PRO A 191 5.61 -17.19 1.82
C PRO A 191 4.41 -18.13 1.97
N GLY A 192 3.66 -18.32 0.89
CA GLY A 192 2.66 -19.38 0.81
C GLY A 192 3.32 -20.77 0.87
N ALA A 193 2.55 -21.78 1.22
CA ALA A 193 3.03 -23.15 1.13
C ALA A 193 3.29 -23.49 -0.35
N GLU A 194 4.50 -23.97 -0.64
CA GLU A 194 4.79 -24.53 -1.95
C GLU A 194 3.83 -25.72 -2.19
N GLY A 195 2.99 -25.60 -3.21
CA GLY A 195 2.03 -26.64 -3.62
C GLY A 195 2.69 -27.75 -4.45
#